data_e7225e253287794a4ab32ef28d704e1e
#
_entry.id   e7225e253287794a4ab32ef28d704e1e
#
_cell.length_a   1.000
_cell.length_b   1.000
_cell.length_c   1.000
_cell.angle_alpha   90.00
_cell.angle_beta   90.00
_cell.angle_gamma   90.00
#
_symmetry.space_group_name_H-M   'P 1'
#
loop_
_entity.id
_entity.type
_entity.pdbx_description
1 polymer ?
#
loop_
_entity_poly.entity_id
_entity_poly.type
_entity_poly.pdbx_seq_one_letter_code
_entity_poly.pdbx_strand_id
1 'polypeptide(L)'
;MSVWVAVIVAMLFFSACSGGRGKVAGNIMPEGLTLREGDVVLRCGGGLTSHAVMLADNNGAYSHVGIVVDSAGTKMIVHAVPDEPDFEGDVDRVKMDSLGRFFSSVYADKGEVLRHKDARVAARAAHYALAIYHRKTLFDHDYDEKDTTKMCCTELITFSFARVGKPLQGVERHQLSIPGVQTDCVLPSDILKCKDFQSIIKF
;
A
#
# COMPACT_ATOMS: atom_id res chain seq x y z
N MET A 1 -24.72 -51.48 -52.89
CA MET A 1 -23.56 -50.57 -53.11
C MET A 1 -23.95 -49.23 -52.41
N SER A 2 -23.49 -49.04 -51.23
CA SER A 2 -23.84 -47.82 -50.38
C SER A 2 -22.66 -46.91 -50.41
N VAL A 3 -22.90 -45.68 -50.90
CA VAL A 3 -21.93 -44.60 -50.95
C VAL A 3 -22.01 -43.82 -49.65
N TRP A 4 -20.94 -43.84 -48.88
CA TRP A 4 -20.79 -43.01 -47.66
C TRP A 4 -20.28 -41.63 -48.05
N VAL A 5 -21.11 -40.63 -47.84
CA VAL A 5 -20.72 -39.21 -47.98
C VAL A 5 -20.13 -38.75 -46.65
N ALA A 6 -18.82 -38.52 -46.63
CA ALA A 6 -18.15 -37.93 -45.48
C ALA A 6 -18.32 -36.41 -45.50
N VAL A 7 -19.08 -35.87 -44.56
CA VAL A 7 -19.20 -34.42 -44.34
C VAL A 7 -18.06 -33.98 -43.42
N ILE A 8 -17.07 -33.29 -43.98
CA ILE A 8 -16.02 -32.64 -43.22
C ILE A 8 -16.56 -31.32 -42.73
N VAL A 9 -16.89 -31.22 -41.42
CA VAL A 9 -17.21 -29.96 -40.75
C VAL A 9 -15.89 -29.30 -40.37
N ALA A 10 -15.47 -28.30 -41.13
CA ALA A 10 -14.36 -27.43 -40.78
C ALA A 10 -14.82 -26.47 -39.68
N MET A 11 -14.45 -26.76 -38.44
CA MET A 11 -14.58 -25.78 -37.32
C MET A 11 -13.51 -24.71 -37.49
N LEU A 12 -13.91 -23.55 -37.97
CA LEU A 12 -13.14 -22.33 -37.91
C LEU A 12 -13.13 -21.83 -36.46
N PHE A 13 -12.05 -22.11 -35.72
CA PHE A 13 -11.78 -21.46 -34.48
C PHE A 13 -11.41 -19.98 -34.75
N PHE A 14 -12.40 -19.11 -34.64
CA PHE A 14 -12.12 -17.71 -34.50
C PHE A 14 -11.51 -17.50 -33.08
N SER A 15 -10.18 -17.48 -33.02
CA SER A 15 -9.46 -16.94 -31.87
C SER A 15 -9.76 -15.45 -31.81
N ALA A 16 -10.81 -15.08 -31.08
CA ALA A 16 -11.02 -13.71 -30.67
C ALA A 16 -9.94 -13.37 -29.63
N CYS A 17 -8.79 -12.90 -30.10
CA CYS A 17 -7.90 -12.11 -29.26
C CYS A 17 -8.65 -10.85 -28.86
N SER A 18 -9.41 -10.91 -27.76
CA SER A 18 -9.79 -9.69 -27.04
C SER A 18 -8.52 -9.12 -26.45
N GLY A 19 -7.84 -8.31 -27.23
CA GLY A 19 -6.77 -7.44 -26.77
C GLY A 19 -7.37 -6.49 -25.74
N GLY A 20 -7.42 -6.93 -24.48
CA GLY A 20 -7.55 -6.02 -23.35
C GLY A 20 -6.41 -5.02 -23.53
N ARG A 21 -6.75 -3.76 -23.86
CA ARG A 21 -5.81 -2.64 -23.79
C ARG A 21 -5.36 -2.61 -22.34
N GLY A 22 -4.22 -3.22 -22.03
CA GLY A 22 -3.57 -3.04 -20.74
C GLY A 22 -3.47 -1.54 -20.51
N LYS A 23 -4.05 -1.04 -19.42
CA LYS A 23 -3.85 0.35 -19.01
C LYS A 23 -2.35 0.57 -19.04
N VAL A 24 -1.86 1.48 -19.86
CA VAL A 24 -0.47 1.92 -19.78
C VAL A 24 -0.30 2.45 -18.36
N ALA A 25 0.61 1.83 -17.60
CA ALA A 25 0.82 2.19 -16.22
C ALA A 25 1.26 3.66 -16.14
N GLY A 26 0.34 4.55 -15.79
CA GLY A 26 0.60 5.96 -15.55
C GLY A 26 0.85 6.21 -14.06
N ASN A 27 1.44 7.34 -13.73
CA ASN A 27 1.52 7.83 -12.37
C ASN A 27 0.31 8.75 -12.11
N ILE A 28 -0.45 8.48 -11.04
CA ILE A 28 -1.62 9.30 -10.69
C ILE A 28 -1.24 10.55 -9.89
N MET A 29 0.01 10.65 -9.42
CA MET A 29 0.49 11.79 -8.65
C MET A 29 0.52 13.06 -9.52
N PRO A 30 0.00 14.20 -9.03
CA PRO A 30 0.02 15.45 -9.78
C PRO A 30 1.44 15.89 -10.14
N GLU A 31 1.60 16.43 -11.34
CA GLU A 31 2.87 17.02 -11.79
C GLU A 31 3.31 18.17 -10.85
N GLY A 32 4.60 18.25 -10.58
CA GLY A 32 5.17 19.30 -9.74
C GLY A 32 4.93 19.13 -8.24
N LEU A 33 4.24 18.07 -7.79
CA LEU A 33 4.07 17.80 -6.37
C LEU A 33 5.41 17.45 -5.72
N THR A 34 5.82 18.26 -4.73
CA THR A 34 7.06 18.02 -3.97
C THR A 34 6.73 17.45 -2.61
N LEU A 35 7.16 16.20 -2.38
CA LEU A 35 7.05 15.53 -1.09
C LEU A 35 8.26 15.85 -0.20
N ARG A 36 8.03 15.87 1.11
CA ARG A 36 9.07 16.05 2.13
C ARG A 36 9.32 14.75 2.86
N GLU A 37 10.53 14.59 3.35
CA GLU A 37 10.85 13.49 4.25
C GLU A 37 9.92 13.48 5.46
N GLY A 38 9.35 12.31 5.76
CA GLY A 38 8.36 12.13 6.82
C GLY A 38 6.92 12.49 6.43
N ASP A 39 6.64 12.92 5.18
CA ASP A 39 5.26 12.95 4.69
C ASP A 39 4.70 11.52 4.71
N VAL A 40 3.49 11.38 5.22
CA VAL A 40 2.75 10.11 5.18
C VAL A 40 1.84 10.15 3.95
N VAL A 41 1.88 9.08 3.17
CA VAL A 41 1.16 8.99 1.91
C VAL A 41 0.16 7.85 1.96
N LEU A 42 -1.07 8.11 1.51
CA LEU A 42 -2.12 7.10 1.42
C LEU A 42 -2.46 6.86 -0.05
N ARG A 43 -2.83 5.61 -0.35
CA ARG A 43 -3.39 5.24 -1.65
C ARG A 43 -4.55 4.27 -1.48
N CYS A 44 -5.42 4.22 -2.48
CA CYS A 44 -6.42 3.18 -2.64
C CYS A 44 -6.23 2.52 -3.98
N GLY A 45 -6.12 1.21 -4.00
CA GLY A 45 -6.05 0.42 -5.22
C GLY A 45 -7.33 -0.38 -5.47
N GLY A 46 -7.45 -0.93 -6.68
CA GLY A 46 -8.59 -1.74 -7.12
C GLY A 46 -8.46 -3.25 -6.83
N GLY A 47 -7.41 -3.71 -6.15
CA GLY A 47 -7.18 -5.12 -5.86
C GLY A 47 -8.06 -5.69 -4.75
N LEU A 48 -8.15 -7.03 -4.67
CA LEU A 48 -8.96 -7.72 -3.65
C LEU A 48 -8.53 -7.37 -2.22
N THR A 49 -7.23 -7.33 -1.96
CA THR A 49 -6.66 -6.95 -0.66
C THR A 49 -7.05 -5.52 -0.28
N SER A 50 -7.00 -4.57 -1.23
CA SER A 50 -7.47 -3.20 -1.01
C SER A 50 -8.94 -3.13 -0.64
N HIS A 51 -9.79 -3.90 -1.33
CA HIS A 51 -11.22 -3.97 -1.01
C HIS A 51 -11.48 -4.57 0.37
N ALA A 52 -10.75 -5.60 0.76
CA ALA A 52 -10.87 -6.21 2.09
C ALA A 52 -10.51 -5.21 3.20
N VAL A 53 -9.42 -4.46 3.04
CA VAL A 53 -9.02 -3.41 3.99
C VAL A 53 -10.09 -2.31 4.07
N MET A 54 -10.61 -1.83 2.92
CA MET A 54 -11.66 -0.81 2.93
C MET A 54 -12.95 -1.28 3.59
N LEU A 55 -13.34 -2.55 3.42
CA LEU A 55 -14.49 -3.13 4.10
C LEU A 55 -14.27 -3.19 5.61
N ALA A 56 -13.09 -3.60 6.06
CA ALA A 56 -12.70 -3.60 7.47
C ALA A 56 -12.69 -2.18 8.06
N ASP A 57 -12.34 -1.18 7.25
CA ASP A 57 -12.32 0.25 7.58
C ASP A 57 -13.67 0.96 7.32
N ASN A 58 -14.81 0.25 7.43
CA ASN A 58 -16.15 0.79 7.21
C ASN A 58 -16.29 1.60 5.91
N ASN A 59 -15.77 1.07 4.81
CA ASN A 59 -15.64 1.73 3.51
C ASN A 59 -14.74 2.97 3.56
N GLY A 60 -13.63 2.86 4.26
CA GLY A 60 -12.58 3.88 4.31
C GLY A 60 -12.15 4.37 2.93
N ALA A 61 -11.62 5.57 2.86
CA ALA A 61 -11.22 6.17 1.59
C ALA A 61 -9.94 5.55 1.01
N TYR A 62 -9.07 4.98 1.85
CA TYR A 62 -7.76 4.45 1.47
C TYR A 62 -7.56 3.06 2.06
N SER A 63 -6.78 2.24 1.36
CA SER A 63 -6.49 0.86 1.76
C SER A 63 -5.03 0.67 2.17
N HIS A 64 -4.17 1.66 1.93
CA HIS A 64 -2.74 1.51 2.13
C HIS A 64 -2.07 2.82 2.51
N VAL A 65 -0.99 2.71 3.29
CA VAL A 65 -0.21 3.85 3.77
C VAL A 65 1.29 3.56 3.70
N GLY A 66 2.07 4.61 3.44
CA GLY A 66 3.53 4.59 3.47
C GLY A 66 4.09 5.90 4.01
N ILE A 67 5.40 5.97 4.17
CA ILE A 67 6.11 7.16 4.63
C ILE A 67 7.24 7.53 3.67
N VAL A 68 7.34 8.80 3.35
CA VAL A 68 8.40 9.34 2.47
C VAL A 68 9.72 9.38 3.23
N VAL A 69 10.74 8.79 2.64
CA VAL A 69 12.12 8.80 3.15
C VAL A 69 13.05 9.48 2.14
N ASP A 70 14.18 9.95 2.61
CA ASP A 70 15.29 10.37 1.73
C ASP A 70 16.28 9.20 1.59
N SER A 71 16.47 8.72 0.38
CA SER A 71 17.45 7.70 0.06
C SER A 71 18.48 8.30 -0.92
N ALA A 72 19.64 8.68 -0.40
CA ALA A 72 20.72 9.28 -1.16
C ALA A 72 20.30 10.50 -2.01
N GLY A 73 19.48 11.39 -1.43
CA GLY A 73 18.97 12.60 -2.11
C GLY A 73 17.73 12.37 -2.97
N THR A 74 17.23 11.13 -3.05
CA THR A 74 16.01 10.79 -3.78
C THR A 74 14.87 10.47 -2.82
N LYS A 75 13.69 11.08 -3.05
CA LYS A 75 12.50 10.75 -2.26
C LYS A 75 11.93 9.41 -2.70
N MET A 76 11.84 8.50 -1.75
CA MET A 76 11.28 7.16 -1.89
C MET A 76 10.18 6.97 -0.86
N ILE A 77 9.39 5.92 -0.98
CA ILE A 77 8.33 5.58 -0.03
C ILE A 77 8.64 4.22 0.58
N VAL A 78 8.74 4.19 1.91
CA VAL A 78 8.81 2.93 2.66
C VAL A 78 7.39 2.55 3.09
N HIS A 79 7.00 1.31 2.80
CA HIS A 79 5.69 0.77 3.12
C HIS A 79 5.74 -0.75 3.30
N ALA A 80 4.79 -1.31 4.04
CA ALA A 80 4.63 -2.75 4.20
C ALA A 80 3.44 -3.21 3.36
N VAL A 81 3.64 -4.08 2.38
CA VAL A 81 2.60 -4.45 1.42
C VAL A 81 2.69 -5.94 1.06
N PRO A 82 1.54 -6.66 1.06
CA PRO A 82 1.45 -8.00 0.49
C PRO A 82 1.13 -7.94 -1.00
N ASP A 83 1.35 -9.04 -1.70
CA ASP A 83 0.95 -9.27 -3.09
C ASP A 83 1.52 -8.27 -4.12
N GLU A 84 2.60 -7.60 -3.81
CA GLU A 84 3.31 -6.69 -4.72
C GLU A 84 4.79 -7.11 -4.89
N PRO A 85 5.11 -8.26 -5.49
CA PRO A 85 6.48 -8.74 -5.59
C PRO A 85 7.34 -7.86 -6.50
N ASP A 86 8.64 -7.72 -6.19
CA ASP A 86 9.63 -7.04 -7.03
C ASP A 86 10.23 -7.98 -8.07
N PHE A 87 10.21 -9.29 -7.80
CA PHE A 87 10.72 -10.36 -8.66
C PHE A 87 9.99 -11.67 -8.36
N GLU A 88 10.13 -12.67 -9.22
CA GLU A 88 9.53 -13.99 -9.01
C GLU A 88 10.06 -14.66 -7.74
N GLY A 89 9.15 -15.04 -6.84
CA GLY A 89 9.48 -15.64 -5.54
C GLY A 89 9.82 -14.62 -4.45
N ASP A 90 9.62 -13.32 -4.69
CA ASP A 90 9.74 -12.31 -3.62
C ASP A 90 8.70 -12.54 -2.51
N VAL A 91 9.08 -12.23 -1.28
CA VAL A 91 8.22 -12.39 -0.11
C VAL A 91 7.56 -11.07 0.27
N ASP A 92 6.39 -11.16 0.89
CA ASP A 92 5.69 -9.99 1.41
C ASP A 92 6.49 -9.37 2.57
N ARG A 93 6.80 -8.10 2.45
CA ARG A 93 7.74 -7.41 3.34
C ARG A 93 7.58 -5.89 3.34
N VAL A 94 8.30 -5.26 4.24
CA VAL A 94 8.53 -3.81 4.15
C VAL A 94 9.42 -3.53 2.94
N LYS A 95 8.93 -2.66 2.04
CA LYS A 95 9.56 -2.30 0.76
C LYS A 95 9.89 -0.82 0.72
N MET A 96 10.74 -0.47 -0.26
CA MET A 96 11.03 0.92 -0.58
C MET A 96 10.81 1.13 -2.08
N ASP A 97 9.76 1.83 -2.42
CA ASP A 97 9.36 2.09 -3.79
C ASP A 97 9.61 3.54 -4.20
N SER A 98 9.83 3.76 -5.50
CA SER A 98 9.78 5.12 -6.04
C SER A 98 8.36 5.69 -5.93
N LEU A 99 8.26 7.03 -5.91
CA LEU A 99 6.95 7.71 -5.92
C LEU A 99 6.10 7.25 -7.11
N GLY A 100 6.73 7.11 -8.27
CA GLY A 100 6.06 6.67 -9.50
C GLY A 100 5.52 5.24 -9.42
N ARG A 101 6.21 4.32 -8.72
CA ARG A 101 5.73 2.96 -8.51
C ARG A 101 4.60 2.92 -7.48
N PHE A 102 4.78 3.56 -6.33
CA PHE A 102 3.76 3.59 -5.27
C PHE A 102 2.44 4.18 -5.77
N PHE A 103 2.49 5.26 -6.56
CA PHE A 103 1.33 5.91 -7.16
C PHE A 103 1.07 5.52 -8.62
N SER A 104 1.58 4.38 -9.05
CA SER A 104 1.25 3.83 -10.36
C SER A 104 -0.25 3.49 -10.43
N SER A 105 -0.89 3.77 -11.57
CA SER A 105 -2.29 3.38 -11.83
C SER A 105 -2.55 1.86 -11.80
N VAL A 106 -1.49 1.05 -11.68
CA VAL A 106 -1.59 -0.39 -11.40
C VAL A 106 -1.99 -0.63 -9.95
N TYR A 107 -1.47 0.19 -9.02
CA TYR A 107 -1.61 0.00 -7.59
C TYR A 107 -2.47 1.08 -6.90
N ALA A 108 -2.78 2.15 -7.59
CA ALA A 108 -3.47 3.30 -7.03
C ALA A 108 -4.47 3.93 -8.00
N ASP A 109 -5.70 4.13 -7.54
CA ASP A 109 -6.75 4.88 -8.23
C ASP A 109 -6.88 6.31 -7.67
N LYS A 110 -6.46 6.53 -6.45
CA LYS A 110 -6.43 7.82 -5.76
C LYS A 110 -5.36 7.84 -4.68
N GLY A 111 -4.93 9.04 -4.29
CA GLY A 111 -3.94 9.25 -3.26
C GLY A 111 -4.18 10.47 -2.40
N GLU A 112 -3.53 10.52 -1.26
CA GLU A 112 -3.49 11.68 -0.36
C GLU A 112 -2.14 11.79 0.31
N VAL A 113 -1.69 13.02 0.52
CA VAL A 113 -0.45 13.33 1.25
C VAL A 113 -0.80 14.00 2.54
N LEU A 114 -0.31 13.44 3.64
CA LEU A 114 -0.40 14.00 4.98
C LEU A 114 0.97 14.50 5.43
N ARG A 115 1.02 15.65 6.02
CA ARG A 115 2.24 16.25 6.58
C ARG A 115 2.13 16.41 8.07
N HIS A 116 3.09 15.86 8.80
CA HIS A 116 3.16 16.06 10.24
C HIS A 116 3.48 17.52 10.60
N LYS A 117 2.81 18.04 11.63
CA LYS A 117 2.94 19.45 12.08
C LYS A 117 4.35 19.80 12.57
N ASP A 118 5.11 18.83 13.08
CA ASP A 118 6.51 18.99 13.46
C ASP A 118 7.42 18.27 12.44
N ALA A 119 8.12 19.03 11.63
CA ALA A 119 9.00 18.49 10.57
C ALA A 119 10.19 17.68 11.14
N ARG A 120 10.66 17.99 12.36
CA ARG A 120 11.77 17.23 12.99
C ARG A 120 11.31 15.87 13.45
N VAL A 121 10.09 15.79 14.00
CA VAL A 121 9.46 14.51 14.35
C VAL A 121 9.26 13.68 13.10
N ALA A 122 8.73 14.27 12.02
CA ALA A 122 8.51 13.61 10.73
C ALA A 122 9.80 13.01 10.15
N ALA A 123 10.88 13.79 10.04
CA ALA A 123 12.16 13.31 9.51
C ALA A 123 12.75 12.19 10.37
N ARG A 124 12.65 12.26 11.70
CA ARG A 124 13.11 11.18 12.58
C ARG A 124 12.26 9.92 12.42
N ALA A 125 10.95 10.03 12.24
CA ALA A 125 10.07 8.88 11.96
C ALA A 125 10.43 8.24 10.62
N ALA A 126 10.69 9.03 9.57
CA ALA A 126 11.17 8.53 8.29
C ALA A 126 12.49 7.74 8.42
N HIS A 127 13.42 8.23 9.24
CA HIS A 127 14.67 7.52 9.51
C HIS A 127 14.44 6.15 10.19
N TYR A 128 13.48 6.06 11.14
CA TYR A 128 13.11 4.76 11.73
C TYR A 128 12.46 3.82 10.72
N ALA A 129 11.59 4.33 9.85
CA ALA A 129 10.98 3.53 8.78
C ALA A 129 12.04 2.99 7.82
N LEU A 130 13.04 3.80 7.45
CA LEU A 130 14.16 3.37 6.63
C LEU A 130 15.00 2.28 7.32
N ALA A 131 15.23 2.38 8.63
CA ALA A 131 15.90 1.35 9.41
C ALA A 131 15.10 0.03 9.45
N ILE A 132 13.76 0.09 9.49
CA ILE A 132 12.88 -1.09 9.42
C ILE A 132 13.00 -1.76 8.04
N TYR A 133 13.01 -0.99 6.96
CA TYR A 133 13.26 -1.49 5.61
C TYR A 133 14.62 -2.22 5.52
N HIS A 134 15.69 -1.63 6.02
CA HIS A 134 17.03 -2.23 5.98
C HIS A 134 17.15 -3.52 6.79
N ARG A 135 16.33 -3.71 7.81
CA ARG A 135 16.24 -4.98 8.55
C ARG A 135 15.53 -6.09 7.79
N LYS A 136 14.98 -5.81 6.59
CA LYS A 136 14.21 -6.75 5.79
C LYS A 136 12.99 -7.30 6.56
N THR A 137 12.33 -6.43 7.32
CA THR A 137 11.14 -6.77 8.11
C THR A 137 10.06 -7.35 7.20
N LEU A 138 9.49 -8.51 7.56
CA LEU A 138 8.45 -9.16 6.79
C LEU A 138 7.10 -8.44 6.95
N PHE A 139 6.17 -8.71 6.03
CA PHE A 139 4.79 -8.28 6.20
C PHE A 139 4.11 -9.11 7.28
N ASP A 140 3.31 -8.47 8.12
CA ASP A 140 2.52 -9.15 9.15
C ASP A 140 1.14 -9.52 8.63
N HIS A 141 0.95 -10.79 8.32
CA HIS A 141 -0.34 -11.36 7.91
C HIS A 141 -1.26 -11.68 9.10
N ASP A 142 -0.70 -11.74 10.30
CA ASP A 142 -1.43 -12.06 11.53
C ASP A 142 -1.95 -10.79 12.23
N TYR A 143 -1.43 -9.63 11.81
CA TYR A 143 -1.72 -8.32 12.40
C TYR A 143 -1.46 -8.29 13.92
N ASP A 144 -0.41 -8.99 14.38
CA ASP A 144 0.00 -9.04 15.79
C ASP A 144 1.06 -7.97 16.10
N GLU A 145 0.62 -6.80 16.50
CA GLU A 145 1.50 -5.66 16.85
C GLU A 145 2.54 -5.98 17.96
N LYS A 146 2.45 -7.13 18.62
CA LYS A 146 3.44 -7.56 19.61
C LYS A 146 4.67 -8.19 18.94
N ASP A 147 4.52 -8.72 17.72
CA ASP A 147 5.62 -9.29 16.94
C ASP A 147 6.27 -8.19 16.08
N THR A 148 7.26 -7.50 16.63
CA THR A 148 8.00 -6.44 15.92
C THR A 148 8.95 -6.96 14.82
N THR A 149 9.01 -8.26 14.56
CA THR A 149 9.77 -8.86 13.45
C THR A 149 9.01 -8.79 12.12
N LYS A 150 7.70 -8.55 12.20
CA LYS A 150 6.79 -8.35 11.08
C LYS A 150 6.04 -7.04 11.27
N MET A 151 5.53 -6.45 10.20
CA MET A 151 4.72 -5.22 10.29
C MET A 151 3.73 -5.13 9.14
N CYS A 152 2.51 -4.67 9.41
CA CYS A 152 1.59 -4.17 8.39
C CYS A 152 1.85 -2.68 8.10
N CYS A 153 1.13 -2.11 7.13
CA CYS A 153 1.38 -0.73 6.68
C CYS A 153 1.12 0.32 7.76
N THR A 154 0.07 0.18 8.55
CA THR A 154 -0.27 1.13 9.62
C THR A 154 0.64 0.98 10.83
N GLU A 155 1.07 -0.25 11.15
CA GLU A 155 2.07 -0.51 12.20
C GLU A 155 3.40 0.15 11.89
N LEU A 156 3.86 0.07 10.63
CA LEU A 156 5.08 0.74 10.20
C LEU A 156 5.03 2.23 10.53
N ILE A 157 3.90 2.90 10.28
CA ILE A 157 3.72 4.32 10.58
C ILE A 157 3.69 4.56 12.08
N THR A 158 2.77 3.91 12.80
CA THR A 158 2.58 4.13 14.25
C THR A 158 3.84 3.81 15.04
N PHE A 159 4.53 2.70 14.71
CA PHE A 159 5.80 2.34 15.32
C PHE A 159 6.89 3.36 15.05
N SER A 160 7.04 3.84 13.82
CA SER A 160 8.07 4.81 13.45
C SER A 160 7.93 6.11 14.25
N PHE A 161 6.72 6.64 14.42
CA PHE A 161 6.45 7.82 15.23
C PHE A 161 6.61 7.55 16.74
N ALA A 162 6.19 6.39 17.23
CA ALA A 162 6.37 6.01 18.63
C ALA A 162 7.86 5.93 19.00
N ARG A 163 8.71 5.42 18.09
CA ARG A 163 10.17 5.35 18.30
C ARG A 163 10.87 6.72 18.41
N VAL A 164 10.26 7.76 17.87
CA VAL A 164 10.72 9.16 18.08
C VAL A 164 10.38 9.67 19.49
N GLY A 165 9.58 8.93 20.27
CA GLY A 165 9.03 9.35 21.54
C GLY A 165 7.81 10.28 21.38
N LYS A 166 7.17 10.25 20.22
CA LYS A 166 5.98 11.02 19.86
C LYS A 166 4.95 10.09 19.21
N PRO A 167 4.29 9.21 19.99
CA PRO A 167 3.21 8.38 19.44
C PRO A 167 2.09 9.28 18.89
N LEU A 168 1.52 8.87 17.78
CA LEU A 168 0.48 9.60 17.06
C LEU A 168 -0.78 9.75 17.92
N GLN A 169 -1.37 10.95 17.94
CA GLN A 169 -2.52 11.28 18.79
C GLN A 169 -3.85 11.07 18.06
N GLY A 170 -4.80 10.45 18.76
CA GLY A 170 -6.14 10.23 18.23
C GLY A 170 -6.20 9.10 17.19
N VAL A 171 -5.17 8.24 17.16
CA VAL A 171 -5.19 7.00 16.41
C VAL A 171 -5.89 5.95 17.28
N GLU A 172 -6.99 5.41 16.78
CA GLU A 172 -7.79 4.39 17.45
C GLU A 172 -7.36 3.00 17.00
N ARG A 173 -7.64 1.99 17.83
CA ARG A 173 -7.45 0.58 17.51
C ARG A 173 -8.81 -0.07 17.38
N HIS A 174 -8.94 -0.92 16.40
CA HIS A 174 -10.18 -1.61 16.09
C HIS A 174 -9.98 -3.11 16.24
N GLN A 175 -10.89 -3.77 16.95
CA GLN A 175 -10.90 -5.20 17.01
C GLN A 175 -11.42 -5.76 15.68
N LEU A 176 -10.53 -6.37 14.91
CA LEU A 176 -10.90 -7.10 13.70
C LEU A 176 -11.20 -8.55 14.05
N SER A 177 -12.39 -9.00 13.65
CA SER A 177 -12.80 -10.40 13.71
C SER A 177 -12.84 -10.96 12.28
N ILE A 178 -11.71 -11.48 11.82
CA ILE A 178 -11.63 -12.23 10.55
C ILE A 178 -11.62 -13.72 10.92
N PRO A 179 -12.26 -14.64 10.15
CA PRO A 179 -12.18 -16.06 10.45
C PRO A 179 -10.75 -16.54 10.68
N GLY A 180 -10.45 -16.98 11.92
CA GLY A 180 -9.11 -17.44 12.34
C GLY A 180 -8.17 -16.36 12.92
N VAL A 181 -8.55 -15.07 12.87
CA VAL A 181 -7.74 -13.98 13.41
C VAL A 181 -8.60 -13.05 14.24
N GLN A 182 -8.25 -12.88 15.52
CA GLN A 182 -8.77 -11.80 16.37
C GLN A 182 -7.59 -10.91 16.75
N THR A 183 -7.60 -9.70 16.27
CA THR A 183 -6.50 -8.76 16.52
C THR A 183 -7.01 -7.35 16.69
N ASP A 184 -6.26 -6.55 17.44
CA ASP A 184 -6.47 -5.11 17.53
C ASP A 184 -5.50 -4.44 16.54
N CYS A 185 -6.02 -3.73 15.56
CA CYS A 185 -5.21 -3.04 14.56
C CYS A 185 -5.62 -1.58 14.37
N VAL A 186 -4.70 -0.79 13.88
CA VAL A 186 -4.91 0.56 13.36
C VAL A 186 -5.30 0.46 11.88
N LEU A 187 -6.31 1.23 11.47
CA LEU A 187 -6.78 1.26 10.08
C LEU A 187 -6.25 2.51 9.34
N PRO A 188 -6.19 2.51 8.01
CA PRO A 188 -5.74 3.69 7.26
C PRO A 188 -6.55 4.95 7.57
N SER A 189 -7.86 4.83 7.88
CA SER A 189 -8.69 5.97 8.26
C SER A 189 -8.28 6.59 9.60
N ASP A 190 -7.67 5.84 10.51
CA ASP A 190 -7.18 6.38 11.79
C ASP A 190 -5.95 7.23 11.57
N ILE A 191 -5.06 6.80 10.67
CA ILE A 191 -3.91 7.62 10.26
C ILE A 191 -4.40 8.90 9.59
N LEU A 192 -5.42 8.80 8.70
CA LEU A 192 -6.01 9.95 8.03
C LEU A 192 -6.61 10.97 9.00
N LYS A 193 -7.25 10.51 10.08
CA LYS A 193 -7.90 11.35 11.10
C LYS A 193 -6.96 11.82 12.21
N CYS A 194 -5.71 11.35 12.21
CA CYS A 194 -4.73 11.69 13.25
C CYS A 194 -4.51 13.20 13.34
N LYS A 195 -4.58 13.72 14.56
CA LYS A 195 -4.51 15.16 14.84
C LYS A 195 -3.12 15.76 14.62
N ASP A 196 -2.08 14.94 14.52
CA ASP A 196 -0.71 15.40 14.31
C ASP A 196 -0.41 15.71 12.85
N PHE A 197 -1.29 15.28 11.95
CA PHE A 197 -1.16 15.53 10.51
C PHE A 197 -2.08 16.64 10.01
N GLN A 198 -1.69 17.18 8.88
CA GLN A 198 -2.53 18.03 8.03
C GLN A 198 -2.52 17.46 6.60
N SER A 199 -3.68 17.37 5.97
CA SER A 199 -3.81 17.00 4.56
C SER A 199 -3.23 18.10 3.68
N ILE A 200 -2.33 17.74 2.79
CA ILE A 200 -1.65 18.66 1.86
C ILE A 200 -2.37 18.66 0.52
N ILE A 201 -2.69 17.49 -0.01
CA ILE A 201 -3.33 17.31 -1.31
C ILE A 201 -4.01 15.95 -1.38
N LYS A 202 -5.13 15.91 -2.12
CA LYS A 202 -5.84 14.69 -2.55
C LYS A 202 -5.85 14.66 -4.07
N PHE A 203 -5.71 13.46 -4.64
CA PHE A 203 -5.71 13.26 -6.09
C PHE A 203 -6.17 11.85 -6.47
#